data_0554f3e343ad6e5a1d69ff23c5a0b854
#
_entry.id   0554f3e343ad6e5a1d69ff23c5a0b854
#
_cell.length_a   1.000
_cell.length_b   1.000
_cell.length_c   1.000
_cell.angle_alpha   90.00
_cell.angle_beta   90.00
_cell.angle_gamma   90.00
#
_symmetry.space_group_name_H-M   'P 1'
#
loop_
_entity.id
_entity.type
_entity.pdbx_description
1 polymer ?
#
loop_
_entity_poly.entity_id
_entity_poly.type
_entity_poly.pdbx_seq_one_letter_code
_entity_poly.pdbx_strand_id
1 'polypeptide(L)'
;MNIAVNPKDPNTFASSCLDRTVKIWAIGSPVPNFTMDAHEKGVNYVEFYPGADKPYLVTTGDDKTVKVWDYLSKSCVQTMESHTNNVSFAVFHPNLPIIISGSEDGTIKIWNSGTYRLENTLNYGLERVWCVALRREGNEVAVGFDEGSVVLKVRLTGPLLL
;
A
#
# COMPACT_ATOMS: atom_id res chain seq x y z
N MET A 1 -5.93 -10.60 4.04
CA MET A 1 -6.58 -9.36 4.39
C MET A 1 -5.85 -8.79 5.58
N ASN A 2 -5.93 -7.49 5.80
CA ASN A 2 -5.01 -6.76 6.65
C ASN A 2 -5.79 -5.78 7.56
N ILE A 3 -5.14 -5.37 8.64
CA ILE A 3 -5.58 -4.32 9.56
C ILE A 3 -4.45 -3.30 9.70
N ALA A 4 -4.77 -2.02 9.60
CA ALA A 4 -3.83 -0.93 9.78
C ALA A 4 -4.34 0.06 10.83
N VAL A 5 -3.48 0.41 11.78
CA VAL A 5 -3.78 1.45 12.78
C VAL A 5 -3.50 2.83 12.17
N ASN A 6 -4.38 3.79 12.42
CA ASN A 6 -4.18 5.15 11.96
C ASN A 6 -3.04 5.81 12.77
N PRO A 7 -1.94 6.23 12.14
CA PRO A 7 -0.82 6.83 12.87
C PRO A 7 -1.14 8.21 13.46
N LYS A 8 -2.23 8.84 13.03
CA LYS A 8 -2.69 10.16 13.50
C LYS A 8 -3.72 10.08 14.62
N ASP A 9 -4.41 8.95 14.70
CA ASP A 9 -5.43 8.70 15.73
C ASP A 9 -5.39 7.22 16.13
N PRO A 10 -4.76 6.89 17.26
CA PRO A 10 -4.61 5.51 17.71
C PRO A 10 -5.93 4.81 18.04
N ASN A 11 -7.04 5.55 18.14
CA ASN A 11 -8.38 4.99 18.34
C ASN A 11 -9.06 4.58 17.03
N THR A 12 -8.44 4.87 15.91
CA THR A 12 -8.98 4.57 14.56
C THR A 12 -8.10 3.53 13.86
N PHE A 13 -8.73 2.58 13.20
CA PHE A 13 -8.04 1.59 12.37
C PHE A 13 -8.86 1.27 11.12
N ALA A 14 -8.19 0.71 10.11
CA ALA A 14 -8.79 0.26 8.87
C ALA A 14 -8.66 -1.26 8.74
N SER A 15 -9.63 -1.90 8.10
CA SER A 15 -9.57 -3.31 7.71
C SER A 15 -9.86 -3.48 6.23
N SER A 16 -9.13 -4.38 5.57
CA SER A 16 -9.40 -4.83 4.20
C SER A 16 -10.07 -6.20 4.20
N CYS A 17 -11.00 -6.43 3.28
CA CYS A 17 -11.79 -7.66 3.21
C CYS A 17 -11.97 -8.16 1.77
N LEU A 18 -12.16 -9.49 1.65
CA LEU A 18 -12.50 -10.12 0.36
C LEU A 18 -13.89 -9.71 -0.17
N ASP A 19 -14.75 -9.11 0.67
CA ASP A 19 -16.01 -8.52 0.27
C ASP A 19 -15.87 -7.25 -0.59
N ARG A 20 -14.65 -6.91 -1.01
CA ARG A 20 -14.22 -5.76 -1.85
C ARG A 20 -14.22 -4.42 -1.11
N THR A 21 -14.48 -4.45 0.19
CA THR A 21 -14.58 -3.22 0.99
C THR A 21 -13.35 -2.98 1.87
N VAL A 22 -13.16 -1.71 2.19
CA VAL A 22 -12.35 -1.25 3.30
C VAL A 22 -13.27 -0.59 4.33
N LYS A 23 -13.11 -0.96 5.59
CA LYS A 23 -13.89 -0.39 6.68
C LYS A 23 -12.99 0.39 7.62
N ILE A 24 -13.47 1.55 8.04
CA ILE A 24 -12.81 2.37 9.05
C ILE A 24 -13.58 2.21 10.35
N TRP A 25 -12.86 1.98 11.42
CA TRP A 25 -13.38 1.62 12.74
C TRP A 25 -12.85 2.56 13.82
N ALA A 26 -13.64 2.75 14.85
CA ALA A 26 -13.18 3.29 16.14
C ALA A 26 -13.04 2.15 17.15
N ILE A 27 -11.98 2.17 17.96
CA ILE A 27 -11.81 1.19 19.05
C ILE A 27 -13.00 1.30 20.02
N GLY A 28 -13.57 0.13 20.38
CA GLY A 28 -14.73 0.03 21.24
C GLY A 28 -16.09 0.17 20.55
N SER A 29 -16.13 0.47 19.25
CA SER A 29 -17.38 0.47 18.48
C SER A 29 -17.63 -0.91 17.87
N PRO A 30 -18.83 -1.49 17.99
CA PRO A 30 -19.17 -2.75 17.35
C PRO A 30 -19.51 -2.62 15.86
N VAL A 31 -19.59 -1.40 15.35
CA VAL A 31 -19.90 -1.09 13.95
C VAL A 31 -18.83 -0.18 13.35
N PRO A 32 -18.56 -0.29 12.04
CA PRO A 32 -17.62 0.61 11.39
C PRO A 32 -18.15 2.04 11.36
N ASN A 33 -17.23 3.01 11.45
CA ASN A 33 -17.57 4.43 11.25
C ASN A 33 -18.10 4.65 9.83
N PHE A 34 -17.47 3.99 8.86
CA PHE A 34 -17.94 3.92 7.48
C PHE A 34 -17.28 2.78 6.70
N THR A 35 -17.87 2.45 5.56
CA THR A 35 -17.41 1.44 4.62
C THR A 35 -17.16 2.09 3.27
N MET A 36 -16.06 1.72 2.60
CA MET A 36 -15.74 2.13 1.24
C MET A 36 -15.76 0.92 0.32
N ASP A 37 -16.47 1.00 -0.81
CA ASP A 37 -16.33 0.06 -1.92
C ASP A 37 -15.01 0.36 -2.63
N ALA A 38 -13.97 -0.39 -2.27
CA ALA A 38 -12.61 -0.02 -2.63
C ALA A 38 -12.17 -0.61 -3.98
N HIS A 39 -12.43 -1.87 -4.22
CA HIS A 39 -11.96 -2.60 -5.40
C HIS A 39 -13.09 -3.36 -6.09
N GLU A 40 -12.86 -3.72 -7.35
CA GLU A 40 -13.81 -4.58 -8.11
C GLU A 40 -13.78 -6.04 -7.64
N LYS A 41 -12.72 -6.43 -6.95
CA LYS A 41 -12.50 -7.75 -6.35
C LYS A 41 -12.02 -7.64 -4.90
N GLY A 42 -11.64 -8.75 -4.29
CA GLY A 42 -11.17 -8.78 -2.91
C GLY A 42 -10.05 -7.79 -2.62
N VAL A 43 -10.09 -7.16 -1.46
CA VAL A 43 -9.04 -6.22 -0.99
C VAL A 43 -8.07 -6.97 -0.10
N ASN A 44 -6.79 -7.00 -0.52
CA ASN A 44 -5.75 -7.76 0.17
C ASN A 44 -5.05 -6.98 1.27
N TYR A 45 -4.89 -5.68 1.07
CA TYR A 45 -4.07 -4.84 1.94
C TYR A 45 -4.63 -3.44 2.09
N VAL A 46 -4.42 -2.84 3.25
CA VAL A 46 -4.72 -1.44 3.55
C VAL A 46 -3.64 -0.87 4.46
N GLU A 47 -3.18 0.35 4.20
CA GLU A 47 -2.26 1.08 5.06
C GLU A 47 -2.55 2.57 5.03
N PHE A 48 -2.41 3.23 6.17
CA PHE A 48 -2.51 4.69 6.25
C PHE A 48 -1.21 5.35 5.81
N TYR A 49 -1.34 6.52 5.19
CA TYR A 49 -0.22 7.40 4.92
C TYR A 49 0.42 7.87 6.24
N PRO A 50 1.72 7.69 6.44
CA PRO A 50 2.38 7.98 7.72
C PRO A 50 2.56 9.47 8.01
N GLY A 51 2.55 10.33 6.98
CA GLY A 51 2.71 11.77 7.13
C GLY A 51 1.47 12.46 7.71
N ALA A 52 1.66 13.65 8.29
CA ALA A 52 0.60 14.40 8.94
C ALA A 52 -0.26 15.25 7.99
N ASP A 53 0.25 15.53 6.80
CA ASP A 53 -0.29 16.52 5.86
C ASP A 53 -1.46 16.02 4.99
N LYS A 54 -1.64 14.69 4.86
CA LYS A 54 -2.67 14.11 3.98
C LYS A 54 -3.48 13.03 4.70
N PRO A 55 -4.83 13.02 4.54
CA PRO A 55 -5.70 11.99 5.11
C PRO A 55 -5.79 10.79 4.15
N TYR A 56 -4.65 10.23 3.75
CA TYR A 56 -4.61 9.19 2.73
C TYR A 56 -4.44 7.80 3.32
N LEU A 57 -4.94 6.83 2.58
CA LEU A 57 -4.61 5.42 2.72
C LEU A 57 -4.39 4.79 1.35
N VAL A 58 -3.64 3.71 1.32
CA VAL A 58 -3.40 2.90 0.12
C VAL A 58 -4.05 1.53 0.30
N THR A 59 -4.62 1.01 -0.77
CA THR A 59 -5.24 -0.32 -0.81
C THR A 59 -4.77 -1.12 -2.02
N THR A 60 -4.82 -2.43 -1.91
CA THR A 60 -4.51 -3.35 -3.03
C THR A 60 -5.56 -4.42 -3.15
N GLY A 61 -5.77 -4.91 -4.36
CA GLY A 61 -6.81 -5.88 -4.62
C GLY A 61 -6.46 -6.97 -5.63
N ASP A 62 -7.36 -7.95 -5.70
CA ASP A 62 -7.37 -9.02 -6.70
C ASP A 62 -7.75 -8.51 -8.10
N ASP A 63 -8.17 -7.27 -8.21
CA ASP A 63 -8.37 -6.55 -9.47
C ASP A 63 -7.06 -6.03 -10.09
N LYS A 64 -5.91 -6.40 -9.51
CA LYS A 64 -4.54 -6.08 -9.97
C LYS A 64 -4.16 -4.60 -9.81
N THR A 65 -4.95 -3.84 -9.06
CA THR A 65 -4.73 -2.41 -8.87
C THR A 65 -4.19 -2.06 -7.49
N VAL A 66 -3.49 -0.95 -7.43
CA VAL A 66 -3.17 -0.22 -6.21
C VAL A 66 -3.96 1.08 -6.24
N LYS A 67 -4.68 1.41 -5.18
CA LYS A 67 -5.47 2.65 -5.11
C LYS A 67 -5.08 3.48 -3.91
N VAL A 68 -5.05 4.79 -4.11
CA VAL A 68 -4.88 5.78 -3.04
C VAL A 68 -6.21 6.47 -2.80
N TRP A 69 -6.56 6.61 -1.55
CA TRP A 69 -7.84 7.15 -1.09
C TRP A 69 -7.63 8.32 -0.13
N ASP A 70 -8.45 9.32 -0.26
CA ASP A 70 -8.71 10.27 0.80
C ASP A 70 -9.85 9.72 1.67
N TYR A 71 -9.54 9.30 2.91
CA TYR A 71 -10.54 8.65 3.77
C TYR A 71 -11.49 9.63 4.45
N LEU A 72 -11.20 10.94 4.45
CA LEU A 72 -12.13 11.95 4.95
C LEU A 72 -13.21 12.26 3.92
N SER A 73 -12.84 12.49 2.67
CA SER A 73 -13.79 12.68 1.57
C SER A 73 -14.37 11.35 1.05
N LYS A 74 -13.76 10.21 1.41
CA LYS A 74 -14.12 8.86 0.96
C LYS A 74 -13.98 8.69 -0.56
N SER A 75 -13.10 9.45 -1.18
CA SER A 75 -12.88 9.46 -2.63
C SER A 75 -11.58 8.77 -3.02
N CYS A 76 -11.59 8.10 -4.17
CA CYS A 76 -10.38 7.57 -4.78
C CYS A 76 -9.58 8.72 -5.39
N VAL A 77 -8.36 8.93 -4.89
CA VAL A 77 -7.44 9.95 -5.40
C VAL A 77 -6.79 9.48 -6.68
N GLN A 78 -6.36 8.21 -6.71
CA GLN A 78 -5.67 7.62 -7.87
C GLN A 78 -5.81 6.10 -7.88
N THR A 79 -5.95 5.55 -9.08
CA THR A 79 -5.80 4.12 -9.38
C THR A 79 -4.52 3.91 -10.16
N MET A 80 -3.65 3.02 -9.68
CA MET A 80 -2.38 2.67 -10.32
C MET A 80 -2.48 1.26 -10.89
N GLU A 81 -2.42 1.18 -12.22
CA GLU A 81 -2.57 -0.06 -13.00
C GLU A 81 -1.23 -0.39 -13.67
N SER A 82 -0.65 -1.51 -13.32
CA SER A 82 0.55 -2.05 -14.01
C SER A 82 0.85 -3.49 -13.61
N HIS A 83 0.38 -3.94 -12.44
CA HIS A 83 0.50 -5.34 -12.07
C HIS A 83 -0.37 -6.23 -12.95
N THR A 84 0.11 -7.46 -13.22
CA THR A 84 -0.58 -8.42 -14.09
C THR A 84 -1.28 -9.53 -13.32
N ASN A 85 -1.14 -9.55 -11.99
CA ASN A 85 -1.81 -10.47 -11.08
C ASN A 85 -2.21 -9.74 -9.78
N ASN A 86 -2.82 -10.46 -8.84
CA ASN A 86 -3.25 -9.95 -7.53
C ASN A 86 -2.15 -9.16 -6.84
N VAL A 87 -2.48 -8.02 -6.27
CA VAL A 87 -1.52 -7.19 -5.53
C VAL A 87 -1.61 -7.53 -4.05
N SER A 88 -0.51 -8.03 -3.50
CA SER A 88 -0.46 -8.55 -2.13
C SER A 88 -0.36 -7.45 -1.09
N PHE A 89 0.37 -6.39 -1.38
CA PHE A 89 0.54 -5.22 -0.51
C PHE A 89 0.88 -3.95 -1.30
N ALA A 90 0.65 -2.81 -0.68
CA ALA A 90 1.27 -1.54 -1.03
C ALA A 90 1.50 -0.70 0.23
N VAL A 91 2.66 -0.05 0.31
CA VAL A 91 3.07 0.74 1.47
C VAL A 91 3.63 2.09 1.04
N PHE A 92 3.35 3.12 1.82
CA PHE A 92 4.06 4.39 1.71
C PHE A 92 5.43 4.26 2.39
N HIS A 93 6.49 4.69 1.72
CA HIS A 93 7.79 4.77 2.36
C HIS A 93 7.82 5.92 3.38
N PRO A 94 8.30 5.71 4.61
CA PRO A 94 8.20 6.74 5.65
C PRO A 94 9.03 8.00 5.39
N ASN A 95 10.15 7.86 4.65
CA ASN A 95 11.12 8.93 4.47
C ASN A 95 11.29 9.37 3.01
N LEU A 96 10.78 8.62 2.05
CA LEU A 96 10.92 8.89 0.62
C LEU A 96 9.53 9.09 -0.02
N PRO A 97 9.41 9.96 -1.04
CA PRO A 97 8.14 10.21 -1.70
C PRO A 97 7.77 9.09 -2.69
N ILE A 98 7.69 7.86 -2.19
CA ILE A 98 7.38 6.67 -2.99
C ILE A 98 6.34 5.79 -2.32
N ILE A 99 5.64 5.02 -3.16
CA ILE A 99 4.84 3.87 -2.79
C ILE A 99 5.52 2.62 -3.33
N ILE A 100 5.54 1.55 -2.55
CA ILE A 100 6.11 0.25 -2.94
C ILE A 100 4.98 -0.75 -2.93
N SER A 101 4.76 -1.46 -4.03
CA SER A 101 3.77 -2.53 -4.13
C SER A 101 4.42 -3.84 -4.53
N GLY A 102 3.86 -4.95 -4.05
CA GLY A 102 4.26 -6.30 -4.41
C GLY A 102 3.06 -7.13 -4.85
N SER A 103 3.27 -8.04 -5.80
CA SER A 103 2.21 -8.79 -6.45
C SER A 103 2.56 -10.26 -6.65
N GLU A 104 1.51 -11.08 -6.78
CA GLU A 104 1.62 -12.47 -7.25
C GLU A 104 2.12 -12.58 -8.70
N ASP A 105 2.30 -11.47 -9.42
CA ASP A 105 3.01 -11.45 -10.70
C ASP A 105 4.53 -11.60 -10.57
N GLY A 106 5.05 -11.70 -9.34
CA GLY A 106 6.47 -11.84 -9.03
C GLY A 106 7.24 -10.54 -9.02
N THR A 107 6.59 -9.41 -9.19
CA THR A 107 7.25 -8.10 -9.26
C THR A 107 7.00 -7.23 -8.05
N ILE A 108 8.00 -6.40 -7.74
CA ILE A 108 7.89 -5.24 -6.88
C ILE A 108 7.87 -4.01 -7.77
N LYS A 109 6.94 -3.10 -7.54
CA LYS A 109 6.86 -1.85 -8.27
C LYS A 109 7.05 -0.66 -7.34
N ILE A 110 7.79 0.32 -7.82
CA ILE A 110 8.08 1.58 -7.11
C ILE A 110 7.39 2.70 -7.87
N TRP A 111 6.55 3.43 -7.16
CA TRP A 111 5.74 4.51 -7.68
C TRP A 111 6.11 5.81 -7.00
N ASN A 112 6.11 6.92 -7.72
CA ASN A 112 6.20 8.24 -7.12
C ASN A 112 4.91 8.57 -6.36
N SER A 113 4.99 8.94 -5.09
CA SER A 113 3.79 9.21 -4.27
C SER A 113 3.15 10.59 -4.51
N GLY A 114 3.82 11.46 -5.25
CA GLY A 114 3.28 12.77 -5.65
C GLY A 114 2.60 12.75 -7.01
N THR A 115 3.19 12.06 -7.99
CA THR A 115 2.68 11.97 -9.37
C THR A 115 1.95 10.67 -9.68
N TYR A 116 2.10 9.65 -8.81
CA TYR A 116 1.57 8.28 -8.95
C TYR A 116 2.07 7.55 -10.20
N ARG A 117 3.17 8.01 -10.80
CA ARG A 117 3.79 7.36 -11.95
C ARG A 117 4.66 6.20 -11.50
N LEU A 118 4.67 5.13 -12.31
CA LEU A 118 5.58 4.01 -12.14
C LEU A 118 7.01 4.47 -12.43
N GLU A 119 7.91 4.32 -11.46
CA GLU A 119 9.33 4.68 -11.59
C GLU A 119 10.20 3.47 -11.85
N ASN A 120 9.87 2.32 -11.25
CA ASN A 120 10.67 1.11 -11.41
C ASN A 120 9.86 -0.16 -11.23
N THR A 121 10.29 -1.23 -11.88
CA THR A 121 9.79 -2.60 -11.71
C THR A 121 10.96 -3.53 -11.46
N LEU A 122 10.92 -4.26 -10.34
CA LEU A 122 11.95 -5.18 -9.91
C LEU A 122 11.40 -6.61 -9.96
N ASN A 123 12.17 -7.51 -10.57
CA ASN A 123 11.88 -8.94 -10.60
C ASN A 123 13.15 -9.70 -10.21
N TYR A 124 13.06 -10.50 -9.18
CA TYR A 124 14.18 -11.29 -8.65
C TYR A 124 14.10 -12.78 -9.04
N GLY A 125 13.04 -13.18 -9.74
CA GLY A 125 12.83 -14.57 -10.12
C GLY A 125 12.49 -15.49 -8.94
N LEU A 126 11.94 -14.94 -7.84
CA LEU A 126 11.61 -15.64 -6.61
C LEU A 126 10.10 -15.93 -6.47
N GLU A 127 9.42 -16.05 -7.58
CA GLU A 127 7.98 -16.30 -7.68
C GLU A 127 7.13 -15.18 -7.06
N ARG A 128 5.98 -15.49 -6.45
CA ARG A 128 5.01 -14.50 -5.98
C ARG A 128 5.53 -13.69 -4.79
N VAL A 129 5.15 -12.42 -4.75
CA VAL A 129 5.48 -11.52 -3.65
C VAL A 129 4.33 -11.49 -2.64
N TRP A 130 4.62 -11.65 -1.34
CA TRP A 130 3.61 -11.81 -0.31
C TRP A 130 3.58 -10.73 0.75
N CYS A 131 4.73 -10.28 1.22
CA CYS A 131 4.78 -9.40 2.39
C CYS A 131 5.95 -8.42 2.33
N VAL A 132 5.84 -7.37 3.13
CA VAL A 132 6.82 -6.29 3.20
C VAL A 132 7.03 -5.86 4.65
N ALA A 133 8.24 -5.46 4.97
CA ALA A 133 8.56 -4.73 6.18
C ALA A 133 9.48 -3.55 5.86
N LEU A 134 9.15 -2.40 6.40
CA LEU A 134 9.92 -1.17 6.26
C LEU A 134 10.71 -0.89 7.53
N ARG A 135 11.98 -0.56 7.39
CA ARG A 135 12.76 -0.04 8.50
C ARG A 135 12.41 1.44 8.70
N ARG A 136 12.01 1.81 9.93
CA ARG A 136 11.61 3.19 10.25
C ARG A 136 12.73 4.20 10.11
N GLU A 137 13.94 3.80 10.51
CA GLU A 137 15.14 4.62 10.40
C GLU A 137 16.03 4.04 9.30
N GLY A 138 16.00 4.64 8.12
CA GLY A 138 16.74 4.20 6.96
C GLY A 138 15.86 3.96 5.75
N ASN A 139 16.45 3.42 4.72
CA ASN A 139 15.79 3.19 3.43
C ASN A 139 15.79 1.69 3.05
N GLU A 140 15.89 0.83 4.06
CA GLU A 140 15.83 -0.62 3.84
C GLU A 140 14.39 -1.11 3.87
N VAL A 141 14.08 -1.96 2.91
CA VAL A 141 12.79 -2.62 2.72
C VAL A 141 13.04 -4.12 2.59
N ALA A 142 12.46 -4.91 3.47
CA ALA A 142 12.48 -6.36 3.36
C ALA A 142 11.20 -6.84 2.68
N VAL A 143 11.33 -7.71 1.69
CA VAL A 143 10.22 -8.26 0.93
C VAL A 143 10.31 -9.78 0.92
N GLY A 144 9.20 -10.44 1.23
CA GLY A 144 9.06 -11.90 1.22
C GLY A 144 8.40 -12.40 -0.04
N PHE A 145 8.95 -13.50 -0.57
CA PHE A 145 8.52 -14.21 -1.78
C PHE A 145 8.23 -15.67 -1.47
N ASP A 146 7.68 -16.42 -2.43
CA ASP A 146 7.52 -17.88 -2.30
C ASP A 146 8.85 -18.58 -2.01
N GLU A 147 9.92 -18.19 -2.68
CA GLU A 147 11.22 -18.85 -2.65
C GLU A 147 12.27 -18.15 -1.79
N GLY A 148 11.89 -17.17 -0.99
CA GLY A 148 12.81 -16.49 -0.09
C GLY A 148 12.48 -15.05 0.21
N SER A 149 13.51 -14.29 0.59
CA SER A 149 13.36 -12.87 0.91
C SER A 149 14.52 -12.04 0.36
N VAL A 150 14.23 -10.79 0.06
CA VAL A 150 15.21 -9.81 -0.42
C VAL A 150 15.14 -8.57 0.44
N VAL A 151 16.30 -8.02 0.81
CA VAL A 151 16.38 -6.70 1.44
C VAL A 151 16.86 -5.69 0.40
N LEU A 152 16.02 -4.71 0.14
CA LEU A 152 16.29 -3.61 -0.78
C LEU A 152 16.77 -2.40 -0.01
N LYS A 153 17.80 -1.73 -0.52
CA LYS A 153 18.13 -0.38 -0.09
C LYS A 153 17.65 0.61 -1.14
N VAL A 154 16.54 1.27 -0.85
CA VAL A 154 15.95 2.23 -1.78
C VAL A 154 16.74 3.54 -1.73
N ARG A 155 17.19 4.01 -2.90
CA ARG A 155 17.84 5.32 -3.07
C ARG A 155 17.13 6.08 -4.16
N LEU A 156 16.88 7.36 -3.93
CA LEU A 156 16.45 8.25 -5.01
C LEU A 156 17.70 8.55 -5.87
N THR A 157 17.68 8.09 -7.10
CA THR A 157 18.68 8.44 -8.12
C THR A 157 18.08 9.48 -9.04
N GLY A 158 18.46 10.75 -8.87
CA GLY A 158 18.02 11.85 -9.71
C GLY A 158 17.93 13.16 -8.93
N PRO A 159 18.05 14.32 -9.60
CA PRO A 159 17.82 15.60 -8.92
C PRO A 159 16.35 15.65 -8.48
N LEU A 160 16.13 15.87 -7.19
CA LEU A 160 14.86 16.36 -6.69
C LEU A 160 14.57 17.68 -7.42
N LEU A 161 13.75 17.65 -8.44
CA LEU A 161 13.13 18.87 -8.96
C LEU A 161 12.11 19.29 -7.90
N LEU A 162 12.47 20.35 -7.19
CA LEU A 162 11.65 21.09 -6.26
C LEU A 162 10.40 21.63 -6.97
#